data_070f0c091efd29a6c760447ea2699b6d
#
_entry.id   070f0c091efd29a6c760447ea2699b6d
#
_cell.length_a   1.000
_cell.length_b   1.000
_cell.length_c   1.000
_cell.angle_alpha   90.00
_cell.angle_beta   90.00
_cell.angle_gamma   90.00
#
_symmetry.space_group_name_H-M   'P 1'
#
loop_
_entity.id
_entity.type
_entity.pdbx_description
1 polymer ?
#
loop_
_entity_poly.entity_id
_entity_poly.type
_entity_poly.pdbx_seq_one_letter_code
_entity_poly.pdbx_strand_id
1 'polypeptide(L)'
;TFFNSTFYADNYINTKDKIDLAIYTENNAKSDVAVIIEAKKPSNKAEFLRKDNLNKKALQELLLYYLRERLENNNNNIKHLIATNGYEWYLFKGEDFYKYFFKNKPLIKEYEDFRDGLKDTSKNELFYDEIAKKYIVQVEKELPFVYLDFTQTNLSELKDEHLNTLYKIF
;
A
#
# COMPACT_ATOMS: atom_id res chain seq x y z
N THR A 1 20.94 4.24 -2.70
CA THR A 1 19.89 4.66 -1.75
C THR A 1 20.08 3.93 -0.43
N PHE A 2 19.64 4.50 0.68
CA PHE A 2 19.78 3.95 2.03
C PHE A 2 19.30 2.50 2.12
N PHE A 3 18.18 2.17 1.51
CA PHE A 3 17.64 0.82 1.49
C PHE A 3 18.55 -0.20 0.78
N ASN A 4 19.17 0.15 -0.34
CA ASN A 4 20.03 -0.78 -1.09
C ASN A 4 21.38 -1.08 -0.42
N SER A 5 21.83 -0.25 0.53
CA SER A 5 23.17 -0.40 1.09
C SER A 5 23.24 -1.21 2.37
N THR A 6 22.11 -1.46 3.07
CA THR A 6 22.13 -1.98 4.41
C THR A 6 21.29 -3.24 4.64
N PHE A 7 20.09 -3.33 4.07
CA PHE A 7 19.12 -4.40 4.40
C PHE A 7 18.51 -5.10 3.18
N TYR A 8 18.60 -4.50 2.00
CA TYR A 8 17.97 -4.97 0.77
C TYR A 8 18.96 -5.06 -0.39
N ALA A 9 20.23 -5.37 -0.08
CA ALA A 9 21.22 -5.65 -1.13
C ALA A 9 20.75 -6.74 -2.09
N ASP A 10 19.90 -7.64 -1.60
CA ASP A 10 19.36 -8.78 -2.34
C ASP A 10 17.98 -8.53 -2.96
N ASN A 11 17.42 -7.31 -2.82
CA ASN A 11 16.11 -6.95 -3.37
C ASN A 11 16.22 -5.79 -4.36
N TYR A 12 15.54 -5.91 -5.48
CA TYR A 12 15.38 -4.79 -6.41
C TYR A 12 14.37 -3.80 -5.84
N ILE A 13 14.71 -2.51 -5.86
CA ILE A 13 13.84 -1.43 -5.38
C ILE A 13 13.74 -0.38 -6.46
N ASN A 14 12.52 -0.10 -6.93
CA ASN A 14 12.28 0.92 -7.95
C ASN A 14 10.80 1.38 -7.92
N THR A 15 10.49 2.39 -8.69
CA THR A 15 9.11 2.70 -9.07
C THR A 15 8.57 1.62 -10.00
N LYS A 16 7.26 1.35 -9.95
CA LYS A 16 6.59 0.44 -10.88
C LYS A 16 5.25 1.05 -11.30
N ASP A 17 5.08 1.31 -12.57
CA ASP A 17 3.88 1.95 -13.13
C ASP A 17 3.56 3.26 -12.41
N LYS A 18 2.50 3.28 -11.59
CA LYS A 18 2.10 4.42 -10.76
C LYS A 18 2.40 4.22 -9.27
N ILE A 19 3.06 3.12 -8.91
CA ILE A 19 3.52 2.86 -7.53
C ILE A 19 4.74 3.74 -7.27
N ASP A 20 4.70 4.54 -6.21
CA ASP A 20 5.80 5.44 -5.86
C ASP A 20 7.10 4.69 -5.57
N LEU A 21 7.00 3.56 -4.82
CA LEU A 21 8.12 2.68 -4.56
C LEU A 21 7.66 1.23 -4.39
N ALA A 22 8.29 0.32 -5.11
CA ALA A 22 8.08 -1.12 -5.02
C ALA A 22 9.36 -1.82 -4.58
N ILE A 23 9.25 -2.75 -3.63
CA ILE A 23 10.33 -3.65 -3.25
C ILE A 23 9.96 -5.02 -3.81
N TYR A 24 10.88 -5.61 -4.56
CA TYR A 24 10.67 -6.87 -5.26
C TYR A 24 11.16 -8.05 -4.41
N THR A 25 10.70 -9.25 -4.71
CA THR A 25 11.09 -10.48 -3.98
C THR A 25 12.55 -10.86 -4.20
N GLU A 26 13.15 -10.43 -5.31
CA GLU A 26 14.53 -10.70 -5.69
C GLU A 26 15.21 -9.45 -6.24
N ASN A 27 16.54 -9.51 -6.41
CA ASN A 27 17.31 -8.39 -6.96
C ASN A 27 17.19 -8.28 -8.50
N ASN A 28 15.98 -8.34 -9.01
CA ASN A 28 15.71 -8.10 -10.44
C ASN A 28 14.29 -7.55 -10.66
N ALA A 29 14.14 -6.74 -11.71
CA ALA A 29 12.88 -6.07 -12.06
C ALA A 29 11.80 -7.02 -12.63
N LYS A 30 12.12 -8.28 -12.89
CA LYS A 30 11.17 -9.29 -13.41
C LYS A 30 10.56 -10.14 -12.32
N SER A 31 11.09 -10.05 -11.09
CA SER A 31 10.51 -10.75 -9.94
C SER A 31 9.22 -10.06 -9.48
N ASP A 32 8.46 -10.75 -8.64
CA ASP A 32 7.22 -10.22 -8.09
C ASP A 32 7.49 -9.07 -7.12
N VAL A 33 6.55 -8.13 -7.02
CA VAL A 33 6.56 -7.10 -5.98
C VAL A 33 6.16 -7.73 -4.65
N ALA A 34 7.00 -7.56 -3.63
CA ALA A 34 6.73 -7.99 -2.26
C ALA A 34 6.14 -6.88 -1.39
N VAL A 35 6.55 -5.63 -1.61
CA VAL A 35 6.08 -4.47 -0.83
C VAL A 35 5.69 -3.34 -1.77
N ILE A 36 4.51 -2.79 -1.54
CA ILE A 36 3.99 -1.60 -2.25
C ILE A 36 4.02 -0.43 -1.29
N ILE A 37 4.63 0.67 -1.69
CA ILE A 37 4.71 1.90 -0.87
C ILE A 37 4.09 3.05 -1.67
N GLU A 38 3.12 3.70 -1.04
CA GLU A 38 2.50 4.94 -1.51
C GLU A 38 2.94 6.08 -0.61
N ALA A 39 3.50 7.14 -1.20
CA ALA A 39 4.03 8.29 -0.48
C ALA A 39 3.21 9.55 -0.77
N LYS A 40 2.84 10.26 0.26
CA LYS A 40 2.18 11.57 0.16
C LYS A 40 3.08 12.67 0.72
N LYS A 41 2.99 13.87 0.17
CA LYS A 41 3.69 15.03 0.75
C LYS A 41 3.17 15.27 2.17
N PRO A 42 4.03 15.62 3.15
CA PRO A 42 3.60 15.88 4.53
C PRO A 42 2.53 16.97 4.65
N SER A 43 2.51 17.93 3.71
CA SER A 43 1.50 18.99 3.64
C SER A 43 0.14 18.51 3.11
N ASN A 44 0.08 17.35 2.44
CA ASN A 44 -1.16 16.84 1.84
C ASN A 44 -1.96 15.97 2.83
N LYS A 45 -2.44 16.60 3.89
CA LYS A 45 -3.26 15.93 4.93
C LYS A 45 -4.62 15.46 4.44
N ALA A 46 -5.13 16.01 3.33
CA ALA A 46 -6.44 15.65 2.80
C ALA A 46 -6.45 14.23 2.21
N GLU A 47 -5.36 13.83 1.57
CA GLU A 47 -5.21 12.53 0.91
C GLU A 47 -4.51 11.48 1.77
N PHE A 48 -3.88 11.89 2.89
CA PHE A 48 -3.16 10.98 3.77
C PHE A 48 -4.08 10.38 4.84
N LEU A 49 -3.77 9.16 5.28
CA LEU A 49 -4.54 8.39 6.26
C LEU A 49 -4.58 9.08 7.63
N ARG A 50 -5.63 8.77 8.38
CA ARG A 50 -5.74 9.07 9.81
C ARG A 50 -6.21 7.82 10.53
N LYS A 51 -5.83 7.64 11.79
CA LYS A 51 -6.21 6.47 12.59
C LYS A 51 -7.72 6.28 12.70
N ASP A 52 -8.46 7.38 12.70
CA ASP A 52 -9.92 7.42 12.77
C ASP A 52 -10.60 7.45 11.38
N ASN A 53 -9.82 7.54 10.30
CA ASN A 53 -10.33 7.59 8.94
C ASN A 53 -9.27 7.08 7.96
N LEU A 54 -9.33 5.80 7.64
CA LEU A 54 -8.45 5.17 6.66
C LEU A 54 -8.90 5.39 5.22
N ASN A 55 -10.19 5.77 4.99
CA ASN A 55 -10.73 5.95 3.65
C ASN A 55 -10.25 7.25 3.00
N LYS A 56 -8.97 7.29 2.72
CA LYS A 56 -8.26 8.39 2.07
C LYS A 56 -7.61 7.90 0.78
N LYS A 57 -7.25 8.84 -0.08
CA LYS A 57 -6.69 8.55 -1.41
C LYS A 57 -5.48 7.60 -1.33
N ALA A 58 -4.59 7.77 -0.34
CA ALA A 58 -3.44 6.88 -0.19
C ALA A 58 -3.83 5.40 -0.01
N LEU A 59 -4.87 5.07 0.78
CA LEU A 59 -5.35 3.69 0.89
C LEU A 59 -6.08 3.21 -0.38
N GLN A 60 -6.79 4.11 -1.05
CA GLN A 60 -7.48 3.82 -2.30
C GLN A 60 -6.49 3.47 -3.42
N GLU A 61 -5.35 4.18 -3.47
CA GLU A 61 -4.25 3.90 -4.39
C GLU A 61 -3.57 2.57 -4.05
N LEU A 62 -3.27 2.30 -2.78
CA LEU A 62 -2.76 0.98 -2.36
C LEU A 62 -3.69 -0.15 -2.76
N LEU A 63 -5.02 0.03 -2.61
CA LEU A 63 -5.99 -0.98 -3.03
C LEU A 63 -5.96 -1.19 -4.55
N LEU A 64 -5.88 -0.12 -5.34
CA LEU A 64 -5.79 -0.22 -6.80
C LEU A 64 -4.53 -0.98 -7.21
N TYR A 65 -3.37 -0.64 -6.64
CA TYR A 65 -2.10 -1.30 -6.96
C TYR A 65 -2.10 -2.76 -6.54
N TYR A 66 -2.67 -3.07 -5.37
CA TYR A 66 -2.83 -4.44 -4.91
C TYR A 66 -3.68 -5.27 -5.88
N LEU A 67 -4.82 -4.75 -6.33
CA LEU A 67 -5.69 -5.47 -7.26
C LEU A 67 -5.02 -5.66 -8.63
N ARG A 68 -4.28 -4.67 -9.12
CA ARG A 68 -3.48 -4.80 -10.34
C ARG A 68 -2.44 -5.90 -10.22
N GLU A 69 -1.64 -5.87 -9.17
CA GLU A 69 -0.63 -6.92 -8.95
C GLU A 69 -1.26 -8.31 -8.89
N ARG A 70 -2.38 -8.45 -8.18
CA ARG A 70 -3.08 -9.73 -8.01
C ARG A 70 -3.74 -10.24 -9.29
N LEU A 71 -4.43 -9.38 -10.03
CA LEU A 71 -5.32 -9.78 -11.13
C LEU A 71 -4.69 -9.62 -12.51
N GLU A 72 -3.78 -8.66 -12.69
CA GLU A 72 -3.14 -8.44 -13.98
C GLU A 72 -1.75 -9.09 -14.06
N ASN A 73 -0.99 -9.03 -12.96
CA ASN A 73 0.36 -9.58 -12.90
C ASN A 73 0.42 -11.00 -12.29
N ASN A 74 -0.71 -11.56 -11.82
CA ASN A 74 -0.79 -12.83 -11.10
C ASN A 74 0.15 -12.91 -9.89
N ASN A 75 0.50 -11.77 -9.30
CA ASN A 75 1.42 -11.69 -8.19
C ASN A 75 0.74 -12.11 -6.88
N ASN A 76 1.17 -13.23 -6.30
CA ASN A 76 0.69 -13.76 -5.03
C ASN A 76 1.64 -13.48 -3.86
N ASN A 77 2.72 -12.75 -4.09
CA ASN A 77 3.83 -12.58 -3.15
C ASN A 77 3.83 -11.24 -2.41
N ILE A 78 2.76 -10.44 -2.52
CA ILE A 78 2.64 -9.18 -1.79
C ILE A 78 2.54 -9.46 -0.29
N LYS A 79 3.56 -9.04 0.44
CA LYS A 79 3.66 -9.21 1.90
C LYS A 79 3.11 -8.00 2.64
N HIS A 80 3.46 -6.80 2.17
CA HIS A 80 3.10 -5.54 2.85
C HIS A 80 2.66 -4.47 1.87
N LEU A 81 1.75 -3.61 2.37
CA LEU A 81 1.35 -2.37 1.73
C LEU A 81 1.55 -1.23 2.74
N ILE A 82 2.17 -0.16 2.29
CA ILE A 82 2.61 0.92 3.18
C ILE A 82 2.14 2.26 2.61
N ALA A 83 1.48 3.06 3.45
CA ALA A 83 1.25 4.47 3.16
C ALA A 83 2.14 5.31 4.08
N THR A 84 2.86 6.28 3.52
CA THR A 84 3.74 7.16 4.30
C THR A 84 3.69 8.61 3.81
N ASN A 85 3.93 9.55 4.73
CA ASN A 85 4.23 10.94 4.39
C ASN A 85 5.69 11.32 4.76
N GLY A 86 6.51 10.28 5.01
CA GLY A 86 7.89 10.43 5.47
C GLY A 86 8.03 10.43 6.99
N TYR A 87 7.04 10.93 7.71
CA TYR A 87 7.03 11.00 9.18
C TYR A 87 6.10 9.97 9.79
N GLU A 88 4.93 9.80 9.23
CA GLU A 88 3.91 8.85 9.65
C GLU A 88 3.85 7.69 8.67
N TRP A 89 3.71 6.47 9.21
CA TRP A 89 3.72 5.23 8.44
C TRP A 89 2.55 4.36 8.86
N TYR A 90 1.74 3.95 7.90
CA TYR A 90 0.68 2.97 8.06
C TYR A 90 1.06 1.72 7.29
N LEU A 91 1.20 0.60 7.99
CA LEU A 91 1.66 -0.65 7.41
C LEU A 91 0.55 -1.70 7.51
N PHE A 92 0.17 -2.22 6.38
CA PHE A 92 -0.85 -3.25 6.23
C PHE A 92 -0.20 -4.56 5.77
N LYS A 93 -0.72 -5.71 6.22
CA LYS A 93 -0.28 -7.01 5.71
C LYS A 93 -1.01 -7.34 4.41
N GLY A 94 -0.32 -7.97 3.47
CA GLY A 94 -0.92 -8.47 2.23
C GLY A 94 -2.03 -9.51 2.49
N GLU A 95 -1.89 -10.30 3.57
CA GLU A 95 -2.91 -11.26 4.02
C GLU A 95 -4.23 -10.58 4.42
N ASP A 96 -4.16 -9.39 5.05
CA ASP A 96 -5.35 -8.63 5.42
C ASP A 96 -6.02 -8.05 4.17
N PHE A 97 -5.25 -7.54 3.21
CA PHE A 97 -5.80 -7.12 1.92
C PHE A 97 -6.43 -8.28 1.15
N TYR A 98 -5.83 -9.47 1.21
CA TYR A 98 -6.44 -10.67 0.66
C TYR A 98 -7.77 -11.00 1.32
N LYS A 99 -7.82 -10.98 2.65
CA LYS A 99 -9.00 -11.30 3.45
C LYS A 99 -10.15 -10.32 3.22
N TYR A 100 -9.85 -9.03 3.31
CA TYR A 100 -10.88 -7.98 3.34
C TYR A 100 -11.28 -7.49 1.95
N PHE A 101 -10.36 -7.52 0.98
CA PHE A 101 -10.61 -6.98 -0.35
C PHE A 101 -10.61 -8.05 -1.44
N PHE A 102 -9.59 -8.90 -1.54
CA PHE A 102 -9.48 -9.85 -2.65
C PHE A 102 -10.56 -10.95 -2.60
N LYS A 103 -10.95 -11.38 -1.41
CA LYS A 103 -12.08 -12.33 -1.24
C LYS A 103 -13.44 -11.71 -1.49
N ASN A 104 -13.55 -10.41 -1.62
CA ASN A 104 -14.80 -9.70 -1.88
C ASN A 104 -15.14 -9.78 -3.38
N LYS A 105 -15.92 -10.79 -3.75
CA LYS A 105 -16.30 -11.03 -5.16
C LYS A 105 -16.96 -9.83 -5.85
N PRO A 106 -17.88 -9.09 -5.21
CA PRO A 106 -18.41 -7.86 -5.79
C PRO A 106 -17.34 -6.81 -6.11
N LEU A 107 -16.37 -6.59 -5.21
CA LEU A 107 -15.25 -5.67 -5.46
C LEU A 107 -14.42 -6.13 -6.67
N ILE A 108 -14.09 -7.41 -6.74
CA ILE A 108 -13.30 -7.96 -7.85
C ILE A 108 -14.04 -7.75 -9.18
N LYS A 109 -15.33 -8.04 -9.22
CA LYS A 109 -16.13 -7.81 -10.44
C LYS A 109 -16.17 -6.32 -10.84
N GLU A 110 -16.40 -5.41 -9.88
CA GLU A 110 -16.40 -3.97 -10.19
C GLU A 110 -15.02 -3.46 -10.66
N TYR A 111 -13.94 -4.04 -10.13
CA TYR A 111 -12.59 -3.75 -10.59
C TYR A 111 -12.36 -4.26 -12.02
N GLU A 112 -12.79 -5.48 -12.34
CA GLU A 112 -12.70 -6.06 -13.70
C GLU A 112 -13.49 -5.23 -14.70
N ASP A 113 -14.73 -4.86 -14.37
CA ASP A 113 -15.56 -3.96 -15.21
C ASP A 113 -14.88 -2.59 -15.42
N PHE A 114 -14.22 -2.06 -14.39
CA PHE A 114 -13.42 -0.82 -14.51
C PHE A 114 -12.19 -1.01 -15.41
N ARG A 115 -11.41 -2.08 -15.20
CA ARG A 115 -10.21 -2.42 -16.00
C ARG A 115 -10.57 -2.59 -17.48
N ASP A 116 -11.66 -3.29 -17.75
CA ASP A 116 -12.09 -3.63 -19.12
C ASP A 116 -12.83 -2.48 -19.83
N GLY A 117 -12.92 -1.30 -19.18
CA GLY A 117 -13.51 -0.10 -19.77
C GLY A 117 -15.03 -0.17 -19.92
N LEU A 118 -15.69 -1.08 -19.22
CA LEU A 118 -17.17 -1.20 -19.22
C LEU A 118 -17.84 -0.07 -18.42
N LYS A 119 -17.10 0.69 -17.67
CA LYS A 119 -17.49 1.96 -17.05
C LYS A 119 -16.92 3.12 -17.86
N ASP A 120 -17.69 4.16 -18.05
CA ASP A 120 -17.48 5.29 -19.00
C ASP A 120 -16.16 6.05 -18.90
N THR A 121 -15.28 5.73 -17.98
CA THR A 121 -13.94 6.33 -17.88
C THR A 121 -12.88 5.35 -17.35
N SER A 122 -11.78 5.21 -18.08
CA SER A 122 -10.57 4.50 -17.67
C SER A 122 -9.69 5.31 -16.71
N LYS A 123 -10.20 6.37 -16.08
CA LYS A 123 -9.43 7.22 -15.17
C LYS A 123 -9.39 6.62 -13.77
N ASN A 124 -8.21 6.59 -13.14
CA ASN A 124 -8.06 6.08 -11.78
C ASN A 124 -8.97 6.78 -10.76
N GLU A 125 -9.31 8.04 -10.98
CA GLU A 125 -10.26 8.81 -10.16
C GLU A 125 -11.62 8.12 -10.04
N LEU A 126 -12.11 7.51 -11.13
CA LEU A 126 -13.33 6.73 -11.07
C LEU A 126 -13.21 5.54 -10.10
N PHE A 127 -12.09 4.82 -10.16
CA PHE A 127 -11.85 3.71 -9.24
C PHE A 127 -11.86 4.20 -7.78
N TYR A 128 -11.20 5.33 -7.51
CA TYR A 128 -11.12 5.86 -6.16
C TYR A 128 -12.48 6.29 -5.63
N ASP A 129 -13.23 7.05 -6.42
CA ASP A 129 -14.48 7.67 -5.98
C ASP A 129 -15.65 6.71 -5.93
N GLU A 130 -15.78 5.80 -6.90
CA GLU A 130 -16.95 4.94 -7.03
C GLU A 130 -16.73 3.52 -6.50
N ILE A 131 -15.50 3.02 -6.52
CA ILE A 131 -15.21 1.64 -6.12
C ILE A 131 -14.50 1.62 -4.77
N ALA A 132 -13.27 2.13 -4.69
CA ALA A 132 -12.43 1.98 -3.51
C ALA A 132 -13.09 2.54 -2.26
N LYS A 133 -13.63 3.77 -2.30
CA LYS A 133 -14.33 4.38 -1.16
C LYS A 133 -15.44 3.51 -0.60
N LYS A 134 -16.24 2.92 -1.48
CA LYS A 134 -17.39 2.09 -1.13
C LYS A 134 -16.97 0.85 -0.35
N TYR A 135 -15.88 0.19 -0.75
CA TYR A 135 -15.44 -1.04 -0.10
C TYR A 135 -14.54 -0.79 1.11
N ILE A 136 -13.74 0.28 1.11
CA ILE A 136 -12.91 0.64 2.26
C ILE A 136 -13.80 0.98 3.46
N VAL A 137 -14.86 1.78 3.28
CA VAL A 137 -15.76 2.16 4.39
C VAL A 137 -16.41 0.96 5.09
N GLN A 138 -16.58 -0.15 4.38
CA GLN A 138 -17.16 -1.37 4.96
C GLN A 138 -16.22 -2.08 5.93
N VAL A 139 -14.91 -1.91 5.75
CA VAL A 139 -13.88 -2.68 6.46
C VAL A 139 -12.88 -1.82 7.24
N GLU A 140 -12.89 -0.51 7.09
CA GLU A 140 -11.86 0.38 7.66
C GLU A 140 -11.72 0.31 9.19
N LYS A 141 -12.82 -0.04 9.88
CA LYS A 141 -12.83 -0.21 11.35
C LYS A 141 -12.22 -1.53 11.80
N GLU A 142 -12.19 -2.52 10.91
CA GLU A 142 -11.71 -3.87 11.19
C GLU A 142 -10.36 -4.16 10.54
N LEU A 143 -9.95 -3.32 9.55
CA LEU A 143 -8.71 -3.51 8.81
C LEU A 143 -7.50 -3.24 9.72
N PRO A 144 -6.71 -4.27 10.05
CA PRO A 144 -5.57 -4.10 10.96
C PRO A 144 -4.44 -3.31 10.29
N PHE A 145 -3.75 -2.50 11.06
CA PHE A 145 -2.55 -1.80 10.62
C PHE A 145 -1.58 -1.57 11.78
N VAL A 146 -0.30 -1.46 11.46
CA VAL A 146 0.71 -0.93 12.35
C VAL A 146 0.93 0.54 12.01
N TYR A 147 0.92 1.40 13.03
CA TYR A 147 1.17 2.83 12.87
C TYR A 147 2.48 3.22 13.56
N LEU A 148 3.32 3.93 12.85
CA LEU A 148 4.56 4.51 13.36
C LEU A 148 4.53 6.03 13.13
N ASP A 149 4.94 6.78 14.13
CA ASP A 149 5.00 8.24 14.10
C ASP A 149 6.40 8.71 14.50
N PHE A 150 7.10 9.31 13.57
CA PHE A 150 8.45 9.84 13.75
C PHE A 150 8.46 11.37 13.88
N THR A 151 7.30 12.04 14.00
CA THR A 151 7.22 13.51 14.08
C THR A 151 7.84 14.05 15.36
N GLN A 152 7.82 13.27 16.44
CA GLN A 152 8.26 13.68 17.77
C GLN A 152 9.52 12.95 18.27
N THR A 153 10.09 12.10 17.44
CA THR A 153 11.20 11.26 17.86
C THR A 153 12.51 11.93 17.51
N ASN A 154 13.29 12.33 18.52
CA ASN A 154 14.72 12.42 18.32
C ASN A 154 15.19 11.03 17.85
N LEU A 155 15.87 10.97 16.72
CA LEU A 155 16.38 9.70 16.17
C LEU A 155 17.21 8.90 17.19
N SER A 156 17.74 9.57 18.23
CA SER A 156 18.43 8.98 19.38
C SER A 156 17.50 8.32 20.41
N GLU A 157 16.18 8.55 20.33
CA GLU A 157 15.18 8.01 21.25
C GLU A 157 14.22 7.02 20.56
N LEU A 158 14.53 6.63 19.31
CA LEU A 158 13.87 5.51 18.68
C LEU A 158 14.02 4.29 19.58
N LYS A 159 12.95 3.95 20.30
CA LYS A 159 12.94 2.76 21.13
C LYS A 159 13.23 1.57 20.22
N ASP A 160 14.04 0.64 20.70
CA ASP A 160 14.34 -0.62 20.01
C ASP A 160 13.09 -1.32 19.48
N GLU A 161 11.94 -1.11 20.13
CA GLU A 161 10.63 -1.61 19.73
C GLU A 161 10.17 -1.08 18.34
N HIS A 162 10.38 0.21 18.04
CA HIS A 162 10.03 0.79 16.74
C HIS A 162 11.00 0.33 15.66
N LEU A 163 12.28 0.27 15.96
CA LEU A 163 13.30 -0.29 15.06
C LEU A 163 13.04 -1.77 14.82
N ASN A 164 12.78 -2.55 15.87
CA ASN A 164 12.44 -3.97 15.75
C ASN A 164 11.16 -4.21 14.96
N THR A 165 10.19 -3.31 15.04
CA THR A 165 8.97 -3.39 14.22
C THR A 165 9.30 -3.15 12.76
N LEU A 166 10.09 -2.13 12.43
CA LEU A 166 10.58 -1.91 11.07
C LEU A 166 11.40 -3.10 10.57
N TYR A 167 12.33 -3.62 11.39
CA TYR A 167 13.13 -4.79 11.04
C TYR A 167 12.32 -6.07 10.78
N LYS A 168 11.18 -6.26 11.46
CA LYS A 168 10.30 -7.43 11.24
C LYS A 168 9.39 -7.29 10.03
N ILE A 169 9.18 -6.07 9.57
CA ILE A 169 8.31 -5.77 8.42
C ILE A 169 9.13 -5.83 7.13
N PHE A 170 10.36 -5.48 7.22
CA PHE A 170 11.31 -5.55 6.13
C PHE A 170 12.22 -6.77 6.29
#